data_27e93a714f629582259239a4d2bb2bcf
#
_entry.id   27e93a714f629582259239a4d2bb2bcf
#
_cell.length_a   1.000
_cell.length_b   1.000
_cell.length_c   1.000
_cell.angle_alpha   90.00
_cell.angle_beta   90.00
_cell.angle_gamma   90.00
#
_symmetry.space_group_name_H-M   'P 1'
#
loop_
_entity.id
_entity.type
_entity.pdbx_description
1 polymer ?
#
loop_
_entity_poly.entity_id
_entity_poly.type
_entity_poly.pdbx_seq_one_letter_code
_entity_poly.pdbx_strand_id
1 'polypeptide(L)'
;MALADHTDPWLQRAAKTLAAGSPGSARLTYTLLKRVKHLSLADAYRFEWVAGLMCASHGDFAEGIRALLIDKDKQPKWNPATLPEATEAWVEKFFTLPFASDQHPLYGLGKSA
;
A
#
# COMPACT_ATOMS: atom_id res chain seq x y z
N MET A 1 -13.39 -18.97 0.59
CA MET A 1 -12.37 -19.92 1.12
C MET A 1 -11.12 -19.15 1.45
N ALA A 2 -10.59 -19.35 2.63
CA ALA A 2 -9.32 -18.74 2.99
C ALA A 2 -8.19 -19.39 2.19
N LEU A 3 -7.28 -18.57 1.69
CA LEU A 3 -6.12 -19.05 0.93
C LEU A 3 -5.27 -20.05 1.73
N ALA A 4 -5.23 -19.88 3.06
CA ALA A 4 -4.50 -20.77 3.96
C ALA A 4 -5.04 -22.21 3.99
N ASP A 5 -6.32 -22.39 3.65
CA ASP A 5 -6.96 -23.72 3.67
C ASP A 5 -6.81 -24.45 2.35
N HIS A 6 -6.13 -23.86 1.37
CA HIS A 6 -5.92 -24.46 0.07
C HIS A 6 -4.91 -25.58 0.16
N THR A 7 -5.12 -26.66 -0.60
CA THR A 7 -4.22 -27.82 -0.59
C THR A 7 -2.95 -27.66 -1.41
N ASP A 8 -2.93 -26.68 -2.34
CA ASP A 8 -1.77 -26.41 -3.18
C ASP A 8 -0.65 -25.76 -2.35
N PRO A 9 0.56 -26.34 -2.28
CA PRO A 9 1.67 -25.77 -1.52
C PRO A 9 2.07 -24.36 -1.96
N TRP A 10 1.91 -24.06 -3.25
CA TRP A 10 2.22 -22.72 -3.78
C TRP A 10 1.26 -21.67 -3.21
N LEU A 11 -0.04 -21.98 -3.18
CA LEU A 11 -1.04 -21.10 -2.60
C LEU A 11 -0.92 -20.97 -1.09
N GLN A 12 -0.55 -22.05 -0.41
CA GLN A 12 -0.27 -22.03 1.02
C GLN A 12 0.91 -21.11 1.34
N ARG A 13 1.95 -21.12 0.53
CA ARG A 13 3.09 -20.23 0.68
C ARG A 13 2.69 -18.78 0.50
N ALA A 14 1.88 -18.49 -0.51
CA ALA A 14 1.36 -17.14 -0.74
C ALA A 14 0.52 -16.65 0.45
N ALA A 15 -0.33 -17.52 1.01
CA ALA A 15 -1.13 -17.21 2.18
C ALA A 15 -0.26 -16.88 3.40
N LYS A 16 0.79 -17.68 3.62
CA LYS A 16 1.72 -17.48 4.73
C LYS A 16 2.46 -16.13 4.59
N THR A 17 2.91 -15.81 3.39
CA THR A 17 3.58 -14.55 3.11
C THR A 17 2.64 -13.36 3.35
N LEU A 18 1.40 -13.46 2.88
CA LEU A 18 0.39 -12.42 3.10
C LEU A 18 0.12 -12.22 4.60
N ALA A 19 -0.01 -13.32 5.34
CA ALA A 19 -0.29 -13.27 6.79
C ALA A 19 0.85 -12.62 7.59
N ALA A 20 2.08 -12.74 7.11
CA ALA A 20 3.25 -12.14 7.76
C ALA A 20 3.48 -10.68 7.36
N GLY A 21 2.87 -10.22 6.28
CA GLY A 21 3.05 -8.86 5.75
C GLY A 21 2.15 -7.83 6.44
N SER A 22 2.36 -6.57 6.09
CA SER A 22 1.54 -5.46 6.58
C SER A 22 0.11 -5.57 6.05
N PRO A 23 -0.89 -5.70 6.92
CA PRO A 23 -2.30 -5.71 6.50
C PRO A 23 -2.71 -4.41 5.80
N GLY A 24 -2.20 -3.27 6.28
CA GLY A 24 -2.45 -1.97 5.66
C GLY A 24 -1.91 -1.91 4.24
N SER A 25 -0.67 -2.34 4.03
CA SER A 25 -0.06 -2.37 2.70
C SER A 25 -0.79 -3.31 1.74
N ALA A 26 -1.25 -4.46 2.22
CA ALA A 26 -2.02 -5.39 1.40
C ALA A 26 -3.34 -4.76 0.94
N ARG A 27 -4.07 -4.13 1.83
CA ARG A 27 -5.32 -3.42 1.52
C ARG A 27 -5.07 -2.25 0.58
N LEU A 28 -4.03 -1.48 0.85
CA LEU A 28 -3.65 -0.33 0.04
C LEU A 28 -3.33 -0.76 -1.40
N THR A 29 -2.53 -1.82 -1.57
CA THR A 29 -2.16 -2.35 -2.88
C THR A 29 -3.39 -2.81 -3.66
N TYR A 30 -4.26 -3.55 -3.03
CA TYR A 30 -5.50 -4.01 -3.65
C TYR A 30 -6.37 -2.82 -4.11
N THR A 31 -6.54 -1.84 -3.26
CA THR A 31 -7.33 -0.64 -3.57
C THR A 31 -6.68 0.19 -4.68
N LEU A 32 -5.37 0.35 -4.64
CA LEU A 32 -4.61 1.06 -5.66
C LEU A 32 -4.82 0.43 -7.04
N LEU A 33 -4.60 -0.89 -7.14
CA LEU A 33 -4.75 -1.61 -8.41
C LEU A 33 -6.17 -1.51 -8.95
N LYS A 34 -7.16 -1.56 -8.07
CA LYS A 34 -8.56 -1.44 -8.44
C LYS A 34 -8.90 -0.04 -8.99
N ARG A 35 -8.35 1.01 -8.36
CA ARG A 35 -8.63 2.40 -8.76
C ARG A 35 -7.91 2.81 -10.04
N VAL A 36 -6.65 2.42 -10.21
CA VAL A 36 -5.86 2.82 -11.39
C VAL A 36 -6.31 2.14 -12.67
N LYS A 37 -7.10 1.08 -12.57
CA LYS A 37 -7.56 0.31 -13.71
C LYS A 37 -8.23 1.16 -14.80
N HIS A 38 -8.88 2.24 -14.41
CA HIS A 38 -9.63 3.12 -15.32
C HIS A 38 -8.98 4.50 -15.50
N LEU A 39 -7.77 4.70 -15.00
CA LEU A 39 -7.06 5.96 -15.12
C LEU A 39 -6.16 5.97 -16.36
N SER A 40 -5.86 7.18 -16.87
CA SER A 40 -4.78 7.36 -17.81
C SER A 40 -3.44 7.00 -17.15
N LEU A 41 -2.42 6.73 -17.96
CA LEU A 41 -1.08 6.45 -17.41
C LEU A 41 -0.56 7.63 -16.58
N ALA A 42 -0.77 8.85 -17.05
CA ALA A 42 -0.36 10.05 -16.31
C ALA A 42 -1.07 10.16 -14.97
N ASP A 43 -2.38 9.92 -14.94
CA ASP A 43 -3.16 9.95 -13.69
C ASP A 43 -2.79 8.81 -12.77
N ALA A 44 -2.48 7.63 -13.30
CA ALA A 44 -1.98 6.51 -12.50
C ALA A 44 -0.68 6.87 -11.79
N TYR A 45 0.27 7.50 -12.46
CA TYR A 45 1.52 7.98 -11.86
C TYR A 45 1.26 9.03 -10.77
N ARG A 46 0.36 9.98 -11.02
CA ARG A 46 0.01 10.97 -9.99
C ARG A 46 -0.60 10.33 -8.76
N PHE A 47 -1.47 9.37 -8.98
CA PHE A 47 -2.15 8.62 -7.90
C PHE A 47 -1.15 7.80 -7.08
N GLU A 48 -0.27 7.07 -7.75
CA GLU A 48 0.78 6.29 -7.10
C GLU A 48 1.77 7.17 -6.34
N TRP A 49 2.08 8.34 -6.87
CA TRP A 49 2.98 9.28 -6.21
C TRP A 49 2.43 9.70 -4.84
N VAL A 50 1.14 10.03 -4.77
CA VAL A 50 0.48 10.38 -3.51
C VAL A 50 0.52 9.20 -2.54
N ALA A 51 0.15 8.01 -2.99
CA ALA A 51 0.18 6.81 -2.16
C ALA A 51 1.60 6.53 -1.63
N GLY A 52 2.62 6.66 -2.48
CA GLY A 52 4.01 6.49 -2.11
C GLY A 52 4.48 7.49 -1.06
N LEU A 53 4.14 8.76 -1.25
CA LEU A 53 4.46 9.82 -0.28
C LEU A 53 3.83 9.53 1.09
N MET A 54 2.55 9.14 1.09
CA MET A 54 1.83 8.85 2.33
C MET A 54 2.38 7.59 3.01
N CYS A 55 2.76 6.57 2.25
CA CYS A 55 3.42 5.38 2.79
C CYS A 55 4.76 5.72 3.45
N ALA A 56 5.56 6.56 2.80
CA ALA A 56 6.85 6.98 3.34
C ALA A 56 6.71 7.83 4.62
N SER A 57 5.58 8.54 4.75
CA SER A 57 5.31 9.44 5.88
C SER A 57 4.62 8.74 7.06
N HIS A 58 4.07 7.55 6.89
CA HIS A 58 3.22 6.88 7.88
C HIS A 58 3.65 5.42 8.12
N GLY A 59 3.93 5.11 9.34
CA GLY A 59 3.96 3.85 10.06
C GLY A 59 4.70 2.66 9.43
N ASP A 60 3.99 1.85 8.67
CA ASP A 60 4.45 0.49 8.35
C ASP A 60 5.67 0.40 7.44
N PHE A 61 5.90 1.39 6.60
CA PHE A 61 7.11 1.43 5.78
C PHE A 61 8.36 1.51 6.67
N ALA A 62 8.35 2.44 7.62
CA ALA A 62 9.45 2.60 8.57
C ALA A 62 9.58 1.38 9.50
N GLU A 63 8.46 0.82 9.93
CA GLU A 63 8.45 -0.37 10.80
C GLU A 63 9.03 -1.59 10.11
N GLY A 64 8.70 -1.80 8.83
CA GLY A 64 9.29 -2.89 8.05
C GLY A 64 10.80 -2.76 7.92
N ILE A 65 11.29 -1.56 7.67
CA ILE A 65 12.72 -1.28 7.60
C ILE A 65 13.38 -1.52 8.95
N ARG A 66 12.78 -1.04 10.04
CA ARG A 66 13.29 -1.27 11.40
C ARG A 66 13.46 -2.76 11.66
N ALA A 67 12.41 -3.53 11.45
CA ALA A 67 12.39 -4.96 11.79
C ALA A 67 13.37 -5.78 10.95
N LEU A 68 13.58 -5.42 9.69
CA LEU A 68 14.39 -6.21 8.77
C LEU A 68 15.84 -5.74 8.68
N LEU A 69 16.08 -4.43 8.68
CA LEU A 69 17.39 -3.85 8.34
C LEU A 69 18.08 -3.18 9.53
N ILE A 70 17.34 -2.58 10.45
CA ILE A 70 17.91 -1.84 11.57
C ILE A 70 18.06 -2.75 12.78
N ASP A 71 16.96 -3.16 13.41
CA ASP A 71 16.97 -4.02 14.59
C ASP A 71 17.15 -5.49 14.25
N LYS A 72 16.78 -5.87 13.04
CA LYS A 72 16.90 -7.23 12.49
C LYS A 72 16.22 -8.30 13.34
N ASP A 73 15.18 -7.89 14.09
CA ASP A 73 14.41 -8.82 14.93
C ASP A 73 13.42 -9.64 14.11
N LYS A 74 13.11 -9.21 12.87
CA LYS A 74 12.13 -9.84 11.96
C LYS A 74 10.74 -9.98 12.59
N GLN A 75 10.42 -9.08 13.51
CA GLN A 75 9.15 -9.05 14.23
C GLN A 75 8.49 -7.68 14.07
N PRO A 76 8.05 -7.34 12.86
CA PRO A 76 7.40 -6.06 12.63
C PRO A 76 6.06 -6.01 13.40
N LYS A 77 5.79 -4.86 13.99
CA LYS A 77 4.54 -4.56 14.66
C LYS A 77 3.69 -3.69 13.74
N TRP A 78 2.96 -4.34 12.86
CA TRP A 78 2.14 -3.65 11.87
C TRP A 78 1.00 -2.88 12.52
N ASN A 79 0.69 -1.72 11.97
CA ASN A 79 -0.46 -0.91 12.37
C ASN A 79 -1.19 -0.38 11.11
N PRO A 80 -2.39 -0.85 10.79
CA PRO A 80 -3.21 -1.78 11.57
C PRO A 80 -2.63 -3.20 11.61
N ALA A 81 -2.95 -3.92 12.69
CA ALA A 81 -2.38 -5.25 12.93
C ALA A 81 -3.09 -6.36 12.14
N THR A 82 -4.32 -6.14 11.69
CA THR A 82 -5.14 -7.12 10.97
C THR A 82 -5.80 -6.50 9.75
N LEU A 83 -6.18 -7.33 8.77
CA LEU A 83 -6.90 -6.87 7.57
C LEU A 83 -8.24 -6.19 7.90
N PRO A 84 -9.08 -6.70 8.81
CA PRO A 84 -10.31 -6.00 9.17
C PRO A 84 -10.11 -4.61 9.74
N GLU A 85 -9.00 -4.35 10.41
CA GLU A 85 -8.66 -3.04 10.96
C GLU A 85 -8.18 -2.06 9.88
N ALA A 86 -7.69 -2.57 8.76
CA ALA A 86 -7.32 -1.78 7.59
C ALA A 86 -8.59 -1.43 6.78
N THR A 87 -9.41 -0.54 7.32
CA THR A 87 -10.70 -0.16 6.72
C THR A 87 -10.51 0.70 5.48
N GLU A 88 -11.59 0.86 4.70
CA GLU A 88 -11.58 1.79 3.57
C GLU A 88 -11.28 3.23 4.01
N ALA A 89 -11.81 3.65 5.15
CA ALA A 89 -11.52 4.98 5.69
C ALA A 89 -10.03 5.14 6.02
N TRP A 90 -9.39 4.10 6.54
CA TRP A 90 -7.95 4.09 6.79
C TRP A 90 -7.16 4.22 5.48
N VAL A 91 -7.52 3.43 4.47
CA VAL A 91 -6.86 3.43 3.16
C VAL A 91 -7.02 4.77 2.46
N GLU A 92 -8.18 5.41 2.57
CA GLU A 92 -8.48 6.67 1.89
C GLU A 92 -7.49 7.78 2.25
N LYS A 93 -6.95 7.76 3.45
CA LYS A 93 -5.92 8.72 3.88
C LYS A 93 -4.68 8.68 3.00
N PHE A 94 -4.35 7.53 2.43
CA PHE A 94 -3.17 7.33 1.57
C PHE A 94 -3.38 7.82 0.15
N PHE A 95 -4.62 8.11 -0.23
CA PHE A 95 -4.98 8.62 -1.54
C PHE A 95 -5.39 10.09 -1.52
N THR A 96 -5.39 10.70 -0.33
CA THR A 96 -5.75 12.11 -0.17
C THR A 96 -4.51 12.97 -0.37
N LEU A 97 -4.57 13.83 -1.38
CA LEU A 97 -3.47 14.75 -1.67
C LEU A 97 -3.34 15.76 -0.52
N PRO A 98 -2.14 15.89 0.10
CA PRO A 98 -1.95 16.79 1.25
C PRO A 98 -1.80 18.26 0.87
N PHE A 99 -1.88 18.60 -0.41
CA PHE A 99 -1.77 19.97 -0.92
C PHE A 99 -2.63 20.13 -2.18
N ALA A 100 -2.69 21.35 -2.73
CA ALA A 100 -3.49 21.63 -3.92
C ALA A 100 -3.00 20.83 -5.13
N SER A 101 -3.91 20.42 -6.01
CA SER A 101 -3.60 19.53 -7.15
C SER A 101 -2.57 20.15 -8.11
N ASP A 102 -2.55 21.46 -8.27
CA ASP A 102 -1.58 22.18 -9.12
C ASP A 102 -0.18 22.21 -8.49
N GLN A 103 -0.04 21.89 -7.23
CA GLN A 103 1.24 21.76 -6.53
C GLN A 103 1.82 20.35 -6.60
N HIS A 104 1.09 19.41 -7.19
CA HIS A 104 1.57 18.04 -7.38
C HIS A 104 2.79 18.06 -8.31
N PRO A 105 3.92 17.41 -7.96
CA PRO A 105 5.12 17.41 -8.81
C PRO A 105 4.88 16.91 -10.22
N LEU A 106 3.91 16.03 -10.41
CA LEU A 106 3.56 15.49 -11.73
C LEU A 106 2.34 16.17 -12.36
N TYR A 107 1.97 17.37 -11.88
CA TYR A 107 0.78 18.07 -12.36
C TYR A 107 0.77 18.24 -13.88
N GLY A 108 1.92 18.58 -14.48
CA GLY A 108 2.06 18.76 -15.91
C GLY A 108 2.21 17.50 -16.74
N LEU A 109 2.31 16.32 -16.11
CA LEU A 109 2.56 15.07 -16.81
C LEU A 109 1.40 14.74 -17.77
N GLY A 110 1.72 14.44 -19.03
CA GLY A 110 0.73 14.08 -20.05
C GLY A 110 -0.06 15.27 -20.60
N LYS A 111 0.25 16.50 -20.18
CA LYS A 111 -0.39 17.71 -20.71
C LYS A 111 0.44 18.28 -21.85
N SER A 112 -0.25 18.82 -22.85
CA SER A 112 0.42 19.52 -23.96
C SER A 112 1.14 20.76 -23.44
N ALA A 113 2.30 21.02 -24.01
CA ALA A 113 3.07 22.22 -23.69
C ALA A 113 2.31 23.50 -24.11
#